data_ace8340d6059a7f49e7026d8b33585d2
#
_entry.id   ace8340d6059a7f49e7026d8b33585d2
#
_cell.length_a   1.000
_cell.length_b   1.000
_cell.length_c   1.000
_cell.angle_alpha   90.00
_cell.angle_beta   90.00
_cell.angle_gamma   90.00
#
_symmetry.space_group_name_H-M   'P 1'
#
loop_
_entity.id
_entity.type
_entity.pdbx_description
1 polymer ?
#
loop_
_entity_poly.entity_id
_entity_poly.type
_entity_poly.pdbx_seq_one_letter_code
_entity_poly.pdbx_strand_id
1 'polypeptide(L)'
;AMASKIYGREVDRKKYAERDFIPGFVGKAVILGCGYGMGWSKFQAMIRAGMLGQAGITFDQSFVDSMGVNVLGLTMDRYFMAKASECMRSWDDPDVHIKHCAVAKRIIDEYRASVPKIPELWSYLDSEILEAIHNGDEIVFGPNDIMRTGKDCIYTPSGFALHYPG
;
A
#
# COMPACT_ATOMS: atom_id res chain seq x y z
N ALA A 1 -13.35 -1.13 10.79
CA ALA A 1 -12.22 -0.28 10.38
C ALA A 1 -11.11 -1.11 9.73
N MET A 2 -10.24 -0.50 8.87
CA MET A 2 -9.14 -1.22 8.21
C MET A 2 -8.21 -1.89 9.23
N ALA A 3 -7.86 -1.18 10.30
CA ALA A 3 -7.07 -1.74 11.39
C ALA A 3 -7.68 -3.04 11.95
N SER A 4 -8.99 -3.12 12.13
CA SER A 4 -9.64 -4.32 12.64
C SER A 4 -9.51 -5.52 11.68
N LYS A 5 -9.50 -5.28 10.38
CA LYS A 5 -9.25 -6.32 9.37
C LYS A 5 -7.80 -6.81 9.42
N ILE A 6 -6.84 -5.87 9.43
CA ILE A 6 -5.40 -6.18 9.48
C ILE A 6 -5.05 -7.02 10.72
N TYR A 7 -5.59 -6.66 11.87
CA TYR A 7 -5.25 -7.31 13.16
C TYR A 7 -6.20 -8.47 13.54
N GLY A 8 -7.21 -8.77 12.73
CA GLY A 8 -8.18 -9.85 13.00
C GLY A 8 -9.00 -9.68 14.29
N ARG A 9 -9.04 -8.45 14.85
CA ARG A 9 -9.77 -8.12 16.08
C ARG A 9 -10.35 -6.72 16.04
N GLU A 10 -11.26 -6.42 16.94
CA GLU A 10 -11.76 -5.04 17.10
C GLU A 10 -10.62 -4.10 17.49
N VAL A 11 -10.45 -3.03 16.72
CA VAL A 11 -9.54 -1.92 16.99
C VAL A 11 -10.36 -0.64 17.11
N ASP A 12 -10.44 -0.10 18.34
CA ASP A 12 -11.15 1.13 18.66
C ASP A 12 -10.31 2.02 19.58
N ARG A 13 -9.70 3.05 19.00
CA ARG A 13 -8.86 4.02 19.75
C ARG A 13 -9.64 4.87 20.77
N LYS A 14 -10.95 5.00 20.60
CA LYS A 14 -11.77 5.75 21.58
C LYS A 14 -12.02 4.91 22.82
N LYS A 15 -12.24 3.60 22.64
CA LYS A 15 -12.54 2.66 23.72
C LYS A 15 -11.27 2.12 24.39
N TYR A 16 -10.21 1.90 23.63
CA TYR A 16 -8.97 1.26 24.08
C TYR A 16 -7.74 2.06 23.61
N ALA A 17 -7.59 3.29 24.13
CA ALA A 17 -6.63 4.27 23.63
C ALA A 17 -5.17 3.75 23.58
N GLU A 18 -4.66 3.16 24.66
CA GLU A 18 -3.30 2.64 24.74
C GLU A 18 -3.09 1.40 23.87
N ARG A 19 -3.95 0.39 24.03
CA ARG A 19 -3.87 -0.88 23.29
C ARG A 19 -3.96 -0.69 21.77
N ASP A 20 -4.85 0.21 21.35
CA ASP A 20 -5.24 0.36 19.94
C ASP A 20 -4.60 1.58 19.27
N PHE A 21 -3.67 2.26 19.96
CA PHE A 21 -2.97 3.41 19.39
C PHE A 21 -2.17 3.04 18.14
N ILE A 22 -1.23 2.10 18.29
CA ILE A 22 -0.38 1.61 17.18
C ILE A 22 -1.21 0.92 16.08
N PRO A 23 -2.11 -0.05 16.39
CA PRO A 23 -2.98 -0.63 15.38
C PRO A 23 -3.81 0.39 14.61
N GLY A 24 -4.38 1.36 15.28
CA GLY A 24 -5.16 2.42 14.65
C GLY A 24 -4.32 3.35 13.78
N PHE A 25 -3.09 3.64 14.18
CA PHE A 25 -2.13 4.41 13.39
C PHE A 25 -1.72 3.65 12.12
N VAL A 26 -1.34 2.37 12.24
CA VAL A 26 -0.99 1.51 11.10
C VAL A 26 -2.15 1.42 10.12
N GLY A 27 -3.38 1.19 10.61
CA GLY A 27 -4.56 1.13 9.74
C GLY A 27 -4.82 2.43 8.96
N LYS A 28 -4.57 3.60 9.58
CA LYS A 28 -4.65 4.91 8.91
C LYS A 28 -3.53 5.08 7.87
N ALA A 29 -2.30 4.71 8.24
CA ALA A 29 -1.13 4.79 7.36
C ALA A 29 -1.32 3.94 6.09
N VAL A 30 -1.86 2.74 6.24
CA VAL A 30 -2.17 1.84 5.12
C VAL A 30 -3.18 2.47 4.16
N ILE A 31 -4.30 2.99 4.68
CA ILE A 31 -5.32 3.63 3.82
C ILE A 31 -4.71 4.77 3.02
N LEU A 32 -3.93 5.64 3.68
CA LEU A 32 -3.31 6.79 3.03
C LEU A 32 -2.24 6.38 2.00
N GLY A 33 -1.36 5.43 2.35
CA GLY A 33 -0.28 4.99 1.47
C GLY A 33 -0.79 4.13 0.32
N CYS A 34 -1.57 3.11 0.62
CA CYS A 34 -2.03 2.14 -0.38
C CYS A 34 -3.11 2.69 -1.29
N GLY A 35 -3.83 3.74 -0.89
CA GLY A 35 -4.74 4.45 -1.78
C GLY A 35 -4.04 5.05 -3.02
N TYR A 36 -2.72 5.25 -2.93
CA TYR A 36 -1.86 5.73 -4.02
C TYR A 36 -0.92 4.65 -4.57
N GLY A 37 -1.28 3.38 -4.48
CA GLY A 37 -0.51 2.28 -5.07
C GLY A 37 0.78 1.89 -4.34
N MET A 38 0.99 2.35 -3.10
CA MET A 38 2.20 2.03 -2.34
C MET A 38 2.35 0.51 -2.12
N GLY A 39 3.51 -0.04 -2.49
CA GLY A 39 3.90 -1.41 -2.18
C GLY A 39 4.51 -1.55 -0.78
N TRP A 40 4.63 -2.78 -0.29
CA TRP A 40 5.14 -3.09 1.04
C TRP A 40 6.58 -2.59 1.28
N SER A 41 7.43 -2.60 0.26
CA SER A 41 8.82 -2.13 0.35
C SER A 41 8.90 -0.62 0.69
N LYS A 42 8.05 0.21 0.10
CA LYS A 42 7.95 1.64 0.47
C LYS A 42 7.22 1.82 1.80
N PHE A 43 6.18 1.03 2.05
CA PHE A 43 5.40 1.10 3.28
C PHE A 43 6.25 0.80 4.53
N GLN A 44 7.09 -0.25 4.49
CA GLN A 44 7.99 -0.57 5.60
C GLN A 44 8.94 0.60 5.93
N ALA A 45 9.53 1.23 4.91
CA ALA A 45 10.42 2.36 5.11
C ALA A 45 9.69 3.58 5.72
N MET A 46 8.49 3.86 5.22
CA MET A 46 7.64 4.95 5.71
C MET A 46 7.24 4.75 7.18
N ILE A 47 6.80 3.55 7.56
CA ILE A 47 6.42 3.24 8.95
C ILE A 47 7.63 3.33 9.88
N ARG A 48 8.80 2.84 9.46
CA ARG A 48 10.03 2.93 10.23
C ARG A 48 10.51 4.37 10.43
N ALA A 49 10.42 5.19 9.40
CA ALA A 49 10.79 6.61 9.49
C ALA A 49 9.83 7.42 10.37
N GLY A 50 8.61 6.97 10.53
CA GLY A 50 7.53 7.71 11.18
C GLY A 50 6.78 8.61 10.20
N MET A 51 5.54 8.90 10.51
CA MET A 51 4.66 9.74 9.69
C MET A 51 3.54 10.38 10.51
N LEU A 52 2.91 11.40 9.99
CA LEU A 52 1.76 12.06 10.62
C LEU A 52 2.05 12.55 12.05
N GLY A 53 3.29 12.99 12.32
CA GLY A 53 3.73 13.43 13.65
C GLY A 53 3.96 12.28 14.65
N GLN A 54 3.97 11.03 14.22
CA GLN A 54 4.28 9.86 15.06
C GLN A 54 5.71 9.39 14.83
N ALA A 55 6.36 8.95 15.91
CA ALA A 55 7.63 8.27 15.84
C ALA A 55 7.56 7.00 14.99
N GLY A 56 8.68 6.61 14.40
CA GLY A 56 8.80 5.38 13.63
C GLY A 56 8.47 4.14 14.44
N ILE A 57 7.88 3.15 13.76
CA ILE A 57 7.54 1.85 14.33
C ILE A 57 8.35 0.78 13.63
N THR A 58 9.04 -0.04 14.42
CA THR A 58 9.67 -1.28 13.94
C THR A 58 8.76 -2.44 14.29
N PHE A 59 8.38 -3.23 13.29
CA PHE A 59 7.64 -4.47 13.51
C PHE A 59 8.63 -5.57 13.90
N ASP A 60 8.58 -5.97 15.14
CA ASP A 60 9.41 -7.00 15.75
C ASP A 60 8.71 -8.36 15.83
N GLN A 61 9.26 -9.30 16.60
CA GLN A 61 8.67 -10.64 16.78
C GLN A 61 7.25 -10.58 17.35
N SER A 62 6.93 -9.59 18.19
CA SER A 62 5.59 -9.47 18.77
C SER A 62 4.52 -9.19 17.72
N PHE A 63 4.85 -8.41 16.70
CA PHE A 63 3.97 -8.20 15.55
C PHE A 63 3.84 -9.44 14.67
N VAL A 64 4.94 -10.17 14.45
CA VAL A 64 4.93 -11.44 13.70
C VAL A 64 3.96 -12.41 14.36
N ASP A 65 4.07 -12.59 15.67
CA ASP A 65 3.24 -13.52 16.43
C ASP A 65 1.77 -13.07 16.46
N SER A 66 1.53 -11.79 16.75
CA SER A 66 0.17 -11.25 16.85
C SER A 66 -0.61 -11.27 15.54
N MET A 67 0.07 -11.25 14.39
CA MET A 67 -0.53 -11.26 13.07
C MET A 67 -0.41 -12.61 12.35
N GLY A 68 0.23 -13.61 12.96
CA GLY A 68 0.42 -14.95 12.39
C GLY A 68 1.22 -14.92 11.09
N VAL A 69 2.28 -14.10 11.02
CA VAL A 69 3.07 -13.94 9.80
C VAL A 69 4.02 -15.11 9.60
N ASN A 70 3.92 -15.81 8.48
CA ASN A 70 4.84 -16.87 8.11
C ASN A 70 6.14 -16.29 7.52
N VAL A 71 7.05 -15.85 8.39
CA VAL A 71 8.34 -15.28 7.99
C VAL A 71 9.17 -16.30 7.20
N LEU A 72 9.22 -17.56 7.64
CA LEU A 72 9.99 -18.60 6.98
C LEU A 72 9.50 -18.85 5.54
N GLY A 73 8.19 -18.91 5.32
CA GLY A 73 7.63 -19.03 3.97
C GLY A 73 8.01 -17.85 3.06
N LEU A 74 8.04 -16.63 3.61
CA LEU A 74 8.43 -15.44 2.86
C LEU A 74 9.92 -15.42 2.54
N THR A 75 10.80 -15.92 3.41
CA THR A 75 12.25 -16.00 3.12
C THR A 75 12.58 -16.99 2.00
N MET A 76 11.69 -17.91 1.67
CA MET A 76 11.80 -18.81 0.51
C MET A 76 11.34 -18.15 -0.81
N ASP A 77 10.62 -17.04 -0.74
CA ASP A 77 10.19 -16.26 -1.91
C ASP A 77 11.34 -15.39 -2.42
N ARG A 78 11.85 -15.70 -3.61
CA ARG A 78 12.97 -14.99 -4.23
C ARG A 78 12.66 -13.51 -4.48
N TYR A 79 11.43 -13.17 -4.85
CA TYR A 79 11.03 -11.78 -5.10
C TYR A 79 10.99 -10.99 -3.79
N PHE A 80 10.40 -11.57 -2.73
CA PHE A 80 10.41 -10.95 -1.41
C PHE A 80 11.83 -10.69 -0.92
N MET A 81 12.71 -11.71 -0.98
CA MET A 81 14.09 -11.59 -0.50
C MET A 81 14.91 -10.58 -1.30
N ALA A 82 14.75 -10.54 -2.63
CA ALA A 82 15.43 -9.54 -3.46
C ALA A 82 15.03 -8.12 -3.04
N LYS A 83 13.74 -7.85 -2.88
CA LYS A 83 13.24 -6.56 -2.44
C LYS A 83 13.61 -6.20 -1.00
N ALA A 84 13.59 -7.16 -0.08
CA ALA A 84 14.03 -6.94 1.30
C ALA A 84 15.53 -6.59 1.35
N SER A 85 16.36 -7.28 0.55
CA SER A 85 17.80 -7.03 0.50
C SER A 85 18.16 -5.63 -0.02
N GLU A 86 17.36 -5.02 -0.89
CA GLU A 86 17.58 -3.65 -1.38
C GLU A 86 17.65 -2.62 -0.24
N CYS A 87 16.89 -2.81 0.84
CA CYS A 87 16.84 -1.90 1.99
C CYS A 87 17.64 -2.38 3.22
N MET A 88 18.28 -3.55 3.14
CA MET A 88 18.98 -4.15 4.28
C MET A 88 20.15 -3.30 4.82
N ARG A 89 20.81 -2.54 3.95
CA ARG A 89 22.00 -1.73 4.31
C ARG A 89 21.73 -0.66 5.40
N SER A 90 20.49 -0.31 5.61
CA SER A 90 20.09 0.69 6.62
C SER A 90 19.70 0.08 7.97
N TRP A 91 19.96 -1.20 8.17
CA TRP A 91 19.56 -1.95 9.36
C TRP A 91 20.77 -2.58 10.05
N ASP A 92 20.80 -2.43 11.40
CA ASP A 92 21.84 -3.03 12.24
C ASP A 92 21.60 -4.54 12.46
N ASP A 93 20.33 -4.97 12.46
CA ASP A 93 19.92 -6.35 12.67
C ASP A 93 19.11 -6.86 11.46
N PRO A 94 19.70 -7.78 10.66
CA PRO A 94 19.04 -8.37 9.50
C PRO A 94 17.78 -9.18 9.84
N ASP A 95 17.73 -9.84 11.00
CA ASP A 95 16.58 -10.64 11.41
C ASP A 95 15.37 -9.74 11.73
N VAL A 96 15.59 -8.66 12.46
CA VAL A 96 14.56 -7.64 12.72
C VAL A 96 14.09 -6.99 11.42
N HIS A 97 15.02 -6.74 10.49
CA HIS A 97 14.66 -6.20 9.17
C HIS A 97 13.73 -7.12 8.39
N ILE A 98 14.06 -8.41 8.29
CA ILE A 98 13.23 -9.39 7.58
C ILE A 98 11.83 -9.49 8.20
N LYS A 99 11.73 -9.54 9.53
CA LYS A 99 10.45 -9.55 10.25
C LYS A 99 9.63 -8.30 9.95
N HIS A 100 10.27 -7.13 9.99
CA HIS A 100 9.63 -5.86 9.66
C HIS A 100 9.08 -5.84 8.23
N CYS A 101 9.85 -6.29 7.25
CA CYS A 101 9.42 -6.43 5.87
C CYS A 101 8.27 -7.44 5.71
N ALA A 102 8.34 -8.57 6.40
CA ALA A 102 7.32 -9.61 6.35
C ALA A 102 5.96 -9.13 6.90
N VAL A 103 5.98 -8.43 8.04
CA VAL A 103 4.78 -7.82 8.63
C VAL A 103 4.23 -6.74 7.70
N ALA A 104 5.08 -5.86 7.15
CA ALA A 104 4.66 -4.83 6.21
C ALA A 104 3.99 -5.44 4.96
N LYS A 105 4.56 -6.53 4.42
CA LYS A 105 3.96 -7.26 3.29
C LYS A 105 2.59 -7.84 3.67
N ARG A 106 2.46 -8.50 4.82
CA ARG A 106 1.18 -9.04 5.31
C ARG A 106 0.11 -7.96 5.43
N ILE A 107 0.47 -6.79 5.93
CA ILE A 107 -0.43 -5.64 6.07
C ILE A 107 -0.94 -5.16 4.70
N ILE A 108 -0.05 -5.02 3.73
CA ILE A 108 -0.40 -4.57 2.37
C ILE A 108 -1.27 -5.61 1.65
N ASP A 109 -0.94 -6.90 1.78
CA ASP A 109 -1.71 -7.98 1.18
C ASP A 109 -3.14 -8.02 1.76
N GLU A 110 -3.30 -7.84 3.08
CA GLU A 110 -4.60 -7.76 3.73
C GLU A 110 -5.42 -6.54 3.28
N TYR A 111 -4.75 -5.39 3.11
CA TYR A 111 -5.42 -4.21 2.55
C TYR A 111 -5.95 -4.50 1.14
N ARG A 112 -5.12 -5.02 0.25
CA ARG A 112 -5.49 -5.32 -1.14
C ARG A 112 -6.62 -6.36 -1.22
N ALA A 113 -6.55 -7.41 -0.41
CA ALA A 113 -7.61 -8.40 -0.30
C ALA A 113 -8.93 -7.81 0.22
N SER A 114 -8.85 -6.81 1.12
CA SER A 114 -10.03 -6.16 1.70
C SER A 114 -10.74 -5.17 0.78
N VAL A 115 -10.05 -4.65 -0.24
CA VAL A 115 -10.54 -3.63 -1.17
C VAL A 115 -10.11 -3.93 -2.62
N PRO A 116 -10.50 -5.09 -3.18
CA PRO A 116 -9.98 -5.58 -4.46
C PRO A 116 -10.24 -4.64 -5.65
N LYS A 117 -11.32 -3.85 -5.57
CA LYS A 117 -11.64 -2.85 -6.60
C LYS A 117 -10.59 -1.77 -6.80
N ILE A 118 -9.77 -1.48 -5.77
CA ILE A 118 -8.72 -0.48 -5.89
C ILE A 118 -7.54 -0.99 -6.73
N PRO A 119 -6.94 -2.18 -6.46
CA PRO A 119 -5.94 -2.76 -7.35
C PRO A 119 -6.46 -3.02 -8.78
N GLU A 120 -7.71 -3.44 -8.95
CA GLU A 120 -8.33 -3.60 -10.27
C GLU A 120 -8.35 -2.27 -11.03
N LEU A 121 -8.75 -1.17 -10.36
CA LEU A 121 -8.74 0.16 -10.97
C LEU A 121 -7.31 0.60 -11.36
N TRP A 122 -6.31 0.38 -10.52
CA TRP A 122 -4.92 0.72 -10.86
C TRP A 122 -4.44 -0.07 -12.08
N SER A 123 -4.73 -1.38 -12.13
CA SER A 123 -4.38 -2.21 -13.28
C SER A 123 -5.05 -1.71 -14.56
N TYR A 124 -6.33 -1.36 -14.49
CA TYR A 124 -7.07 -0.79 -15.63
C TYR A 124 -6.47 0.55 -16.10
N LEU A 125 -6.18 1.46 -15.16
CA LEU A 125 -5.57 2.75 -15.48
C LEU A 125 -4.17 2.59 -16.10
N ASP A 126 -3.38 1.66 -15.60
CA ASP A 126 -2.00 1.43 -16.01
C ASP A 126 -1.91 0.71 -17.37
N SER A 127 -2.80 -0.25 -17.64
CA SER A 127 -2.75 -1.03 -18.89
C SER A 127 -3.58 -0.41 -20.02
N GLU A 128 -4.81 0.02 -19.76
CA GLU A 128 -5.72 0.43 -20.81
C GLU A 128 -5.75 1.94 -21.01
N ILE A 129 -5.82 2.71 -19.94
CA ILE A 129 -5.94 4.17 -20.04
C ILE A 129 -4.62 4.81 -20.47
N LEU A 130 -3.48 4.36 -19.91
CA LEU A 130 -2.18 4.89 -20.34
C LEU A 130 -1.86 4.51 -21.79
N GLU A 131 -2.18 3.30 -22.20
CA GLU A 131 -1.99 2.87 -23.60
C GLU A 131 -2.85 3.71 -24.56
N ALA A 132 -4.12 3.93 -24.22
CA ALA A 132 -5.02 4.77 -25.01
C ALA A 132 -4.51 6.23 -25.12
N ILE A 133 -4.00 6.80 -24.03
CA ILE A 133 -3.39 8.13 -24.04
C ILE A 133 -2.19 8.17 -24.98
N HIS A 134 -1.30 7.18 -24.94
CA HIS A 134 -0.11 7.10 -25.80
C HIS A 134 -0.47 6.92 -27.27
N ASN A 135 -1.47 6.10 -27.58
CA ASN A 135 -1.92 5.84 -28.95
C ASN A 135 -2.78 6.99 -29.49
N GLY A 136 -3.41 7.76 -28.63
CA GLY A 136 -4.41 8.76 -28.99
C GLY A 136 -5.81 8.19 -29.20
N ASP A 137 -6.06 6.98 -28.66
CA ASP A 137 -7.36 6.35 -28.71
C ASP A 137 -8.33 7.04 -27.75
N GLU A 138 -9.60 7.15 -28.12
CA GLU A 138 -10.63 7.71 -27.24
C GLU A 138 -11.30 6.59 -26.44
N ILE A 139 -11.04 6.57 -25.14
CA ILE A 139 -11.74 5.70 -24.16
C ILE A 139 -12.49 6.62 -23.20
N VAL A 140 -13.78 6.33 -22.99
CA VAL A 140 -14.61 6.98 -21.98
C VAL A 140 -14.58 6.16 -20.70
N PHE A 141 -14.34 6.78 -19.57
CA PHE A 141 -14.16 6.10 -18.30
C PHE A 141 -14.52 6.94 -17.06
N GLY A 142 -14.45 6.30 -15.89
CA GLY A 142 -14.83 6.91 -14.62
C GLY A 142 -16.32 6.79 -14.30
N PRO A 143 -16.75 7.25 -13.13
CA PRO A 143 -18.17 7.22 -12.76
C PRO A 143 -19.03 7.98 -13.77
N ASN A 144 -20.07 7.33 -14.30
CA ASN A 144 -20.99 7.88 -15.32
C ASN A 144 -20.28 8.36 -16.62
N ASP A 145 -19.14 7.75 -16.96
CA ASP A 145 -18.44 8.01 -18.22
C ASP A 145 -18.06 9.50 -18.42
N ILE A 146 -17.63 10.15 -17.36
CA ILE A 146 -17.41 11.60 -17.35
C ILE A 146 -16.00 12.03 -17.77
N MET A 147 -15.08 11.08 -17.92
CA MET A 147 -13.72 11.33 -18.38
C MET A 147 -13.48 10.64 -19.72
N ARG A 148 -12.58 11.17 -20.54
CA ARG A 148 -12.17 10.55 -21.80
C ARG A 148 -10.69 10.75 -22.05
N THR A 149 -10.07 9.77 -22.68
CA THR A 149 -8.69 9.87 -23.16
C THR A 149 -8.62 10.65 -24.48
N GLY A 150 -7.47 11.20 -24.75
CA GLY A 150 -7.05 11.76 -26.03
C GLY A 150 -5.55 11.67 -26.15
N LYS A 151 -4.99 12.10 -27.27
CA LYS A 151 -3.53 12.04 -27.47
C LYS A 151 -2.80 12.84 -26.38
N ASP A 152 -1.97 12.13 -25.60
CA ASP A 152 -1.16 12.66 -24.51
C ASP A 152 -1.96 13.41 -23.42
N CYS A 153 -3.27 13.11 -23.29
CA CYS A 153 -4.10 13.78 -22.30
C CYS A 153 -5.34 12.98 -21.85
N ILE A 154 -5.90 13.43 -20.73
CA ILE A 154 -7.24 13.04 -20.26
C ILE A 154 -8.10 14.30 -20.18
N TYR A 155 -9.29 14.28 -20.73
CA TYR A 155 -10.29 15.34 -20.58
C TYR A 155 -11.12 15.07 -19.33
N THR A 156 -11.20 16.09 -18.47
CA THR A 156 -12.05 16.09 -17.27
C THR A 156 -13.49 16.48 -17.63
N PRO A 157 -14.47 16.26 -16.73
CA PRO A 157 -15.86 16.66 -16.92
C PRO A 157 -16.04 18.17 -17.20
N SER A 158 -15.14 19.00 -16.69
CA SER A 158 -15.13 20.45 -16.91
C SER A 158 -14.52 20.86 -18.26
N GLY A 159 -14.06 19.90 -19.08
CA GLY A 159 -13.44 20.13 -20.37
C GLY A 159 -11.96 20.47 -20.34
N PHE A 160 -11.32 20.49 -19.16
CA PHE A 160 -9.87 20.69 -19.06
C PHE A 160 -9.13 19.43 -19.48
N ALA A 161 -8.03 19.60 -20.24
CA ALA A 161 -7.11 18.55 -20.57
C ALA A 161 -5.99 18.45 -19.51
N LEU A 162 -5.84 17.27 -18.91
CA LEU A 162 -4.69 16.91 -18.08
C LEU A 162 -3.65 16.24 -18.99
N HIS A 163 -2.53 16.89 -19.23
CA HIS A 163 -1.49 16.40 -20.13
C HIS A 163 -0.55 15.42 -19.43
N TYR A 164 -0.28 14.32 -20.11
CA TYR A 164 0.67 13.27 -19.71
C TYR A 164 1.73 13.12 -20.81
N PRO A 165 2.69 14.04 -20.89
CA PRO A 165 3.76 13.94 -21.90
C PRO A 165 4.55 12.66 -21.62
N GLY A 166 4.72 11.82 -22.67
CA GLY A 166 5.54 10.60 -22.64
C GLY A 166 7.04 10.90 -22.60
#